data_f247c0dd2763c13ec6b048a701023f75
#
_entry.id   f247c0dd2763c13ec6b048a701023f75
#
_cell.length_a   1.000
_cell.length_b   1.000
_cell.length_c   1.000
_cell.angle_alpha   90.00
_cell.angle_beta   90.00
_cell.angle_gamma   90.00
#
_symmetry.space_group_name_H-M   'P 1'
#
loop_
_entity.id
_entity.type
_entity.pdbx_description
1 polymer ?
#
loop_
_entity_poly.entity_id
_entity_poly.type
_entity_poly.pdbx_seq_one_letter_code
_entity_poly.pdbx_strand_id
1 'polypeptide(L)'
;MSNAKLPVIIAGAGPVGMVAAADLVRQNIPVLVLEKNDALSSESRASTFHPPTLDMLDDLGFANTLIAQGLKAPTVQYSSSEDGVLGTFDFAAISDLVRHPFRLQAEQFKLTRIILDALSGNPLFSIAFGSEVKSVEQTSDTVKVVVTANGHDTTHECAWLIGADGANSIVRRSQDMEFEGFTWPERFLVMTTPVDFTALRPGVSSVSYVADPERWYFLLRILGAWRVMMPVAAETSDEEALSEAYVTASIRRIVPAELDAPILHTTLYRVHQRVAANFQKGRTFLAGDAAHINNPLGGMGMNGGIHDALNLTAKLGPVINGTADESILADYDLQRRTVTMQAIQGDTIRNKKNLEAKDEADRARFRDDIRAAAADSEKGRQLLRRIAMLDSLERAGALHVAEHHPG
;
A
#
# COMPACT_ATOMS: atom_id res chain seq x y z
N MET A 1 33.28 23.71 -15.67
CA MET A 1 32.01 23.06 -16.01
C MET A 1 31.40 22.64 -14.68
N SER A 2 30.21 23.14 -14.37
CA SER A 2 29.53 22.81 -13.11
C SER A 2 29.32 21.29 -13.06
N ASN A 3 29.86 20.62 -12.05
CA ASN A 3 29.57 19.21 -11.74
C ASN A 3 28.12 19.16 -11.18
N ALA A 4 27.13 19.41 -12.04
CA ALA A 4 25.74 19.21 -11.64
C ALA A 4 25.57 17.72 -11.34
N LYS A 5 25.26 17.40 -10.07
CA LYS A 5 24.96 16.02 -9.67
C LYS A 5 23.82 15.51 -10.58
N LEU A 6 24.01 14.35 -11.18
CA LEU A 6 22.94 13.68 -11.94
C LEU A 6 21.73 13.49 -11.01
N PRO A 7 20.49 13.74 -11.47
CA PRO A 7 19.30 13.54 -10.65
C PRO A 7 19.11 12.08 -10.29
N VAL A 8 18.41 11.81 -9.19
CA VAL A 8 17.78 10.50 -8.98
C VAL A 8 16.59 10.41 -9.92
N ILE A 9 16.50 9.35 -10.71
CA ILE A 9 15.32 9.08 -11.52
C ILE A 9 14.37 8.18 -10.74
N ILE A 10 13.09 8.52 -10.75
CA ILE A 10 12.01 7.72 -10.17
C ILE A 10 11.04 7.36 -11.29
N ALA A 11 10.86 6.07 -11.55
CA ALA A 11 9.87 5.57 -12.49
C ALA A 11 8.53 5.37 -11.77
N GLY A 12 7.52 6.15 -12.15
CA GLY A 12 6.16 6.13 -11.62
C GLY A 12 5.84 7.26 -10.64
N ALA A 13 4.77 8.01 -10.92
CA ALA A 13 4.23 9.10 -10.10
C ALA A 13 3.08 8.64 -9.18
N GLY A 14 3.05 7.38 -8.81
CA GLY A 14 2.16 6.86 -7.76
C GLY A 14 2.55 7.36 -6.36
N PRO A 15 1.77 7.02 -5.31
CA PRO A 15 2.03 7.52 -3.96
C PRO A 15 3.45 7.19 -3.46
N VAL A 16 3.98 6.03 -3.81
CA VAL A 16 5.33 5.59 -3.41
C VAL A 16 6.41 6.43 -4.06
N GLY A 17 6.35 6.60 -5.39
CA GLY A 17 7.32 7.42 -6.12
C GLY A 17 7.28 8.89 -5.73
N MET A 18 6.07 9.45 -5.53
CA MET A 18 5.92 10.85 -5.13
C MET A 18 6.41 11.10 -3.69
N VAL A 19 6.21 10.15 -2.76
CA VAL A 19 6.76 10.26 -1.40
C VAL A 19 8.29 10.17 -1.44
N ALA A 20 8.87 9.24 -2.23
CA ALA A 20 10.32 9.17 -2.40
C ALA A 20 10.88 10.48 -2.99
N ALA A 21 10.21 11.06 -4.00
CA ALA A 21 10.60 12.34 -4.59
C ALA A 21 10.59 13.47 -3.56
N ALA A 22 9.52 13.57 -2.77
CA ALA A 22 9.37 14.60 -1.75
C ALA A 22 10.47 14.53 -0.69
N ASP A 23 10.78 13.33 -0.21
CA ASP A 23 11.81 13.15 0.81
C ASP A 23 13.23 13.41 0.27
N LEU A 24 13.55 13.00 -0.96
CA LEU A 24 14.83 13.30 -1.60
C LEU A 24 14.99 14.82 -1.85
N VAL A 25 13.95 15.49 -2.34
CA VAL A 25 13.97 16.96 -2.53
C VAL A 25 14.19 17.68 -1.20
N ARG A 26 13.55 17.23 -0.10
CA ARG A 26 13.79 17.75 1.26
C ARG A 26 15.25 17.58 1.70
N GLN A 27 15.92 16.54 1.22
CA GLN A 27 17.35 16.28 1.46
C GLN A 27 18.29 17.03 0.46
N ASN A 28 17.76 17.98 -0.31
CA ASN A 28 18.48 18.76 -1.33
C ASN A 28 19.07 17.90 -2.48
N ILE A 29 18.35 16.87 -2.89
CA ILE A 29 18.75 15.98 -3.98
C ILE A 29 17.83 16.24 -5.20
N PRO A 30 18.42 16.50 -6.39
CA PRO A 30 17.65 16.65 -7.61
C PRO A 30 16.94 15.36 -8.01
N VAL A 31 15.65 15.45 -8.36
CA VAL A 31 14.80 14.32 -8.73
C VAL A 31 14.12 14.58 -10.07
N LEU A 32 14.10 13.57 -10.92
CA LEU A 32 13.26 13.48 -12.11
C LEU A 32 12.28 12.30 -11.95
N VAL A 33 10.99 12.59 -11.90
CA VAL A 33 9.93 11.57 -11.92
C VAL A 33 9.49 11.35 -13.36
N LEU A 34 9.43 10.09 -13.79
CA LEU A 34 8.94 9.67 -15.11
C LEU A 34 7.58 8.98 -14.93
N GLU A 35 6.53 9.54 -15.50
CA GLU A 35 5.17 8.99 -15.44
C GLU A 35 4.66 8.70 -16.86
N LYS A 36 4.24 7.45 -17.08
CA LYS A 36 3.76 7.02 -18.41
C LYS A 36 2.45 7.65 -18.86
N ASN A 37 1.59 8.02 -17.91
CA ASN A 37 0.33 8.68 -18.20
C ASN A 37 0.54 10.19 -18.39
N ASP A 38 -0.40 10.84 -19.09
CA ASP A 38 -0.35 12.28 -19.34
C ASP A 38 -0.65 13.14 -18.11
N ALA A 39 -1.12 12.53 -17.03
CA ALA A 39 -1.41 13.17 -15.76
C ALA A 39 -1.34 12.17 -14.60
N LEU A 40 -1.37 12.67 -13.36
CA LEU A 40 -1.54 11.83 -12.18
C LEU A 40 -2.85 11.04 -12.26
N SER A 41 -2.80 9.77 -11.87
CA SER A 41 -3.99 8.92 -11.82
C SER A 41 -5.06 9.54 -10.93
N SER A 42 -6.32 9.41 -11.33
CA SER A 42 -7.50 9.71 -10.54
C SER A 42 -8.21 8.44 -10.06
N GLU A 43 -7.63 7.27 -10.33
CA GLU A 43 -8.22 6.01 -9.93
C GLU A 43 -8.19 5.82 -8.42
N SER A 44 -9.30 5.35 -7.90
CA SER A 44 -9.48 5.09 -6.48
C SER A 44 -9.15 3.62 -6.14
N ARG A 45 -7.86 3.27 -6.17
CA ARG A 45 -7.37 1.93 -5.85
C ARG A 45 -7.25 1.72 -4.34
N ALA A 46 -6.22 2.27 -3.72
CA ALA A 46 -6.04 2.25 -2.28
C ALA A 46 -6.66 3.50 -1.63
N SER A 47 -7.20 3.34 -0.42
CA SER A 47 -7.84 4.45 0.29
C SER A 47 -7.65 4.40 1.80
N THR A 48 -6.76 3.58 2.32
CA THR A 48 -6.52 3.48 3.76
C THR A 48 -5.07 3.83 4.07
N PHE A 49 -4.87 4.88 4.86
CA PHE A 49 -3.58 5.22 5.45
C PHE A 49 -3.56 4.78 6.91
N HIS A 50 -2.50 4.07 7.30
CA HIS A 50 -2.30 3.57 8.65
C HIS A 50 -1.66 4.64 9.57
N PRO A 51 -1.81 4.52 10.90
CA PRO A 51 -1.26 5.47 11.86
C PRO A 51 0.21 5.83 11.62
N PRO A 52 1.19 4.91 11.53
CA PRO A 52 2.59 5.30 11.33
C PRO A 52 2.85 5.90 9.95
N THR A 53 2.08 5.52 8.92
CA THR A 53 2.18 6.17 7.60
C THR A 53 1.75 7.63 7.66
N LEU A 54 0.71 7.94 8.45
CA LEU A 54 0.29 9.34 8.68
C LEU A 54 1.36 10.13 9.43
N ASP A 55 2.03 9.52 10.42
CA ASP A 55 3.14 10.14 11.14
C ASP A 55 4.31 10.46 10.21
N MET A 56 4.66 9.54 9.31
CA MET A 56 5.69 9.74 8.29
C MET A 56 5.31 10.86 7.29
N LEU A 57 4.03 10.92 6.89
CA LEU A 57 3.54 11.99 6.02
C LEU A 57 3.47 13.34 6.75
N ASP A 58 3.28 13.34 8.07
CA ASP A 58 3.33 14.53 8.91
C ASP A 58 4.74 15.09 8.99
N ASP A 59 5.75 14.25 9.12
CA ASP A 59 7.17 14.63 9.07
C ASP A 59 7.56 15.27 7.72
N LEU A 60 6.84 14.95 6.66
CA LEU A 60 6.97 15.57 5.34
C LEU A 60 6.06 16.80 5.14
N GLY A 61 5.17 17.11 6.10
CA GLY A 61 4.25 18.24 6.04
C GLY A 61 2.95 17.98 5.26
N PHE A 62 2.63 16.74 4.90
CA PHE A 62 1.48 16.42 4.04
C PHE A 62 0.26 15.89 4.81
N ALA A 63 0.43 15.39 6.03
CA ALA A 63 -0.63 14.70 6.77
C ALA A 63 -1.86 15.58 7.00
N ASN A 64 -1.69 16.81 7.45
CA ASN A 64 -2.82 17.68 7.80
C ASN A 64 -3.72 17.97 6.58
N THR A 65 -3.11 18.26 5.42
CA THR A 65 -3.85 18.49 4.17
C THR A 65 -4.58 17.23 3.70
N LEU A 66 -3.95 16.07 3.85
CA LEU A 66 -4.56 14.79 3.49
C LEU A 66 -5.71 14.43 4.44
N ILE A 67 -5.52 14.62 5.75
CA ILE A 67 -6.53 14.36 6.78
C ILE A 67 -7.78 15.22 6.56
N ALA A 68 -7.60 16.50 6.18
CA ALA A 68 -8.72 17.40 5.87
C ALA A 68 -9.57 16.93 4.67
N GLN A 69 -9.00 16.09 3.79
CA GLN A 69 -9.65 15.53 2.60
C GLN A 69 -10.15 14.09 2.79
N GLY A 70 -10.02 13.52 3.99
CA GLY A 70 -10.35 12.13 4.28
C GLY A 70 -11.33 11.96 5.43
N LEU A 71 -11.66 10.71 5.73
CA LEU A 71 -12.49 10.30 6.86
C LEU A 71 -11.61 9.60 7.90
N LYS A 72 -11.57 10.10 9.14
CA LYS A 72 -10.92 9.43 10.25
C LYS A 72 -11.71 8.18 10.66
N ALA A 73 -11.05 7.05 10.76
CA ALA A 73 -11.57 5.77 11.24
C ALA A 73 -10.80 5.37 12.50
N PRO A 74 -11.26 5.77 13.69
CA PRO A 74 -10.56 5.54 14.95
C PRO A 74 -10.61 4.08 15.39
N THR A 75 -11.55 3.29 14.84
CA THR A 75 -11.76 1.91 15.26
C THR A 75 -11.72 0.95 14.07
N VAL A 76 -11.35 -0.29 14.36
CA VAL A 76 -11.54 -1.45 13.49
C VAL A 76 -12.40 -2.50 14.20
N GLN A 77 -13.32 -3.13 13.48
CA GLN A 77 -14.25 -4.09 14.01
C GLN A 77 -14.14 -5.43 13.30
N TYR A 78 -14.21 -6.49 14.07
CA TYR A 78 -14.34 -7.85 13.58
C TYR A 78 -15.68 -8.43 14.03
N SER A 79 -16.37 -9.07 13.10
CA SER A 79 -17.68 -9.67 13.30
C SER A 79 -17.75 -11.03 12.61
N SER A 80 -18.71 -11.84 12.96
CA SER A 80 -19.13 -13.01 12.19
C SER A 80 -20.60 -12.91 11.85
N SER A 81 -21.03 -13.60 10.79
CA SER A 81 -22.45 -13.71 10.44
C SER A 81 -23.24 -14.50 11.49
N GLU A 82 -22.58 -15.39 12.21
CA GLU A 82 -23.18 -16.26 13.23
C GLU A 82 -23.36 -15.56 14.60
N ASP A 83 -22.32 -14.84 15.07
CA ASP A 83 -22.26 -14.31 16.44
C ASP A 83 -22.34 -12.77 16.52
N GLY A 84 -22.47 -12.09 15.37
CA GLY A 84 -22.43 -10.62 15.34
C GLY A 84 -21.04 -10.06 15.64
N VAL A 85 -20.96 -8.99 16.42
CA VAL A 85 -19.69 -8.32 16.75
C VAL A 85 -18.86 -9.18 17.70
N LEU A 86 -17.65 -9.53 17.28
CA LEU A 86 -16.67 -10.28 18.06
C LEU A 86 -15.75 -9.36 18.86
N GLY A 87 -15.38 -8.22 18.30
CA GLY A 87 -14.55 -7.22 18.95
C GLY A 87 -14.41 -5.93 18.15
N THR A 88 -14.31 -4.83 18.88
CA THR A 88 -14.02 -3.50 18.32
C THR A 88 -12.75 -2.97 19.01
N PHE A 89 -11.79 -2.54 18.21
CA PHE A 89 -10.47 -2.11 18.68
C PHE A 89 -10.28 -0.64 18.32
N ASP A 90 -10.03 0.20 19.35
CA ASP A 90 -9.79 1.62 19.22
C ASP A 90 -8.28 1.88 19.15
N PHE A 91 -7.84 2.56 18.09
CA PHE A 91 -6.45 2.96 17.90
C PHE A 91 -5.94 3.90 19.01
N ALA A 92 -6.82 4.53 19.80
CA ALA A 92 -6.43 5.28 20.99
C ALA A 92 -5.58 4.46 21.96
N ALA A 93 -5.73 3.12 21.97
CA ALA A 93 -4.92 2.23 22.81
C ALA A 93 -3.42 2.18 22.43
N ILE A 94 -3.04 2.76 21.29
CA ILE A 94 -1.63 2.90 20.84
C ILE A 94 -1.23 4.37 20.64
N SER A 95 -1.94 5.31 21.27
CA SER A 95 -1.69 6.76 21.13
C SER A 95 -0.34 7.22 21.71
N ASP A 96 0.28 6.41 22.55
CA ASP A 96 1.64 6.62 23.04
C ASP A 96 2.74 6.20 22.02
N LEU A 97 2.37 5.46 20.97
CA LEU A 97 3.27 4.98 19.92
C LEU A 97 3.13 5.75 18.61
N VAL A 98 2.02 6.46 18.38
CA VAL A 98 1.71 7.17 17.14
C VAL A 98 1.05 8.51 17.42
N ARG A 99 1.32 9.52 16.59
CA ARG A 99 0.69 10.85 16.68
C ARG A 99 -0.73 10.85 16.14
N HIS A 100 -1.03 9.94 15.21
CA HIS A 100 -2.31 9.84 14.51
C HIS A 100 -2.97 8.48 14.82
N PRO A 101 -3.58 8.28 16.02
CA PRO A 101 -4.14 7.01 16.45
C PRO A 101 -5.48 6.71 15.76
N PHE A 102 -5.49 6.66 14.42
CA PHE A 102 -6.63 6.32 13.58
C PHE A 102 -6.15 5.92 12.18
N ARG A 103 -6.96 5.15 11.46
CA ARG A 103 -6.80 5.00 10.02
C ARG A 103 -7.47 6.18 9.32
N LEU A 104 -6.85 6.69 8.28
CA LEU A 104 -7.47 7.70 7.43
C LEU A 104 -7.99 7.04 6.15
N GLN A 105 -9.25 7.25 5.84
CA GLN A 105 -9.86 6.83 4.58
C GLN A 105 -9.83 8.01 3.61
N ALA A 106 -8.87 8.00 2.71
CA ALA A 106 -8.69 8.99 1.65
C ALA A 106 -8.12 8.29 0.42
N GLU A 107 -8.60 8.63 -0.76
CA GLU A 107 -8.12 8.04 -2.00
C GLU A 107 -6.65 8.42 -2.25
N GLN A 108 -5.86 7.44 -2.65
CA GLN A 108 -4.40 7.59 -2.84
C GLN A 108 -4.01 8.75 -3.78
N PHE A 109 -4.82 9.07 -4.79
CA PHE A 109 -4.55 10.15 -5.72
C PHE A 109 -4.56 11.54 -5.07
N LYS A 110 -5.21 11.70 -3.90
CA LYS A 110 -5.17 12.95 -3.14
C LYS A 110 -3.77 13.24 -2.64
N LEU A 111 -3.09 12.21 -2.12
CA LEU A 111 -1.71 12.34 -1.66
C LEU A 111 -0.77 12.75 -2.80
N THR A 112 -0.88 12.10 -3.97
CA THR A 112 0.00 12.43 -5.11
C THR A 112 -0.18 13.85 -5.59
N ARG A 113 -1.41 14.36 -5.59
CA ARG A 113 -1.72 15.77 -5.94
C ARG A 113 -1.17 16.75 -4.91
N ILE A 114 -1.37 16.48 -3.61
CA ILE A 114 -0.82 17.30 -2.52
C ILE A 114 0.70 17.43 -2.67
N ILE A 115 1.40 16.31 -2.94
CA ILE A 115 2.84 16.33 -3.12
C ILE A 115 3.23 17.09 -4.39
N LEU A 116 2.55 16.86 -5.52
CA LEU A 116 2.83 17.56 -6.76
C LEU A 116 2.68 19.08 -6.59
N ASP A 117 1.60 19.52 -5.95
CA ASP A 117 1.35 20.94 -5.68
C ASP A 117 2.45 21.54 -4.80
N ALA A 118 2.87 20.82 -3.75
CA ALA A 118 3.91 21.27 -2.84
C ALA A 118 5.31 21.34 -3.50
N LEU A 119 5.61 20.45 -4.45
CA LEU A 119 6.89 20.42 -5.15
C LEU A 119 6.90 21.28 -6.42
N SER A 120 5.75 21.77 -6.85
CA SER A 120 5.65 22.61 -8.05
C SER A 120 6.50 23.87 -7.92
N GLY A 121 7.35 24.11 -8.92
CA GLY A 121 8.28 25.25 -8.92
C GLY A 121 9.56 25.05 -8.09
N ASN A 122 9.72 23.93 -7.40
CA ASN A 122 11.00 23.61 -6.72
C ASN A 122 12.07 23.26 -7.77
N PRO A 123 13.24 23.93 -7.80
CA PRO A 123 14.26 23.72 -8.82
C PRO A 123 14.91 22.32 -8.76
N LEU A 124 14.73 21.59 -7.67
CA LEU A 124 15.24 20.23 -7.49
C LEU A 124 14.24 19.16 -7.93
N PHE A 125 13.00 19.54 -8.28
CA PHE A 125 11.95 18.62 -8.69
C PHE A 125 11.56 18.82 -10.14
N SER A 126 11.54 17.72 -10.89
CA SER A 126 10.97 17.69 -12.23
C SER A 126 10.11 16.43 -12.38
N ILE A 127 8.99 16.57 -13.09
CA ILE A 127 8.16 15.43 -13.48
C ILE A 127 7.89 15.50 -14.98
N ALA A 128 8.07 14.37 -15.67
CA ALA A 128 7.78 14.22 -17.08
C ALA A 128 6.60 13.25 -17.23
N PHE A 129 5.44 13.80 -17.59
CA PHE A 129 4.26 13.04 -17.97
C PHE A 129 4.35 12.52 -19.40
N GLY A 130 3.54 11.50 -19.77
CA GLY A 130 3.60 10.84 -21.07
C GLY A 130 4.95 10.18 -21.37
N SER A 131 5.70 9.84 -20.31
CA SER A 131 7.09 9.39 -20.37
C SER A 131 7.20 7.96 -19.84
N GLU A 132 7.09 6.98 -20.74
CA GLU A 132 7.09 5.57 -20.38
C GLU A 132 8.51 4.99 -20.41
N VAL A 133 8.97 4.47 -19.26
CA VAL A 133 10.24 3.70 -19.22
C VAL A 133 10.09 2.43 -20.04
N LYS A 134 11.04 2.18 -20.95
CA LYS A 134 11.07 1.01 -21.83
C LYS A 134 12.14 0.00 -21.46
N SER A 135 13.31 0.47 -21.09
CA SER A 135 14.40 -0.39 -20.62
C SER A 135 15.34 0.36 -19.71
N VAL A 136 16.06 -0.43 -18.93
CA VAL A 136 17.05 0.08 -17.97
C VAL A 136 18.33 -0.74 -18.15
N GLU A 137 19.44 -0.04 -18.34
CA GLU A 137 20.78 -0.60 -18.35
C GLU A 137 21.62 0.10 -17.29
N GLN A 138 22.52 -0.60 -16.64
CA GLN A 138 23.38 -0.02 -15.63
C GLN A 138 24.84 -0.50 -15.75
N THR A 139 25.73 0.38 -15.31
CA THR A 139 27.14 0.11 -15.07
C THR A 139 27.42 0.14 -13.56
N SER A 140 28.70 0.07 -13.14
CA SER A 140 29.08 0.33 -11.75
C SER A 140 28.72 1.73 -11.28
N ASP A 141 28.69 2.73 -12.18
CA ASP A 141 28.68 4.14 -11.81
C ASP A 141 27.37 4.86 -12.17
N THR A 142 26.66 4.39 -13.22
CA THR A 142 25.49 5.08 -13.79
C THR A 142 24.40 4.10 -14.24
N VAL A 143 23.17 4.62 -14.31
CA VAL A 143 22.01 3.95 -14.87
C VAL A 143 21.54 4.73 -16.08
N LYS A 144 21.30 4.04 -17.19
CA LYS A 144 20.69 4.54 -18.42
C LYS A 144 19.25 4.08 -18.49
N VAL A 145 18.33 5.02 -18.61
CA VAL A 145 16.89 4.77 -18.69
C VAL A 145 16.40 5.19 -20.07
N VAL A 146 15.97 4.23 -20.88
CA VAL A 146 15.31 4.52 -22.16
C VAL A 146 13.83 4.82 -21.91
N VAL A 147 13.38 5.94 -22.40
CA VAL A 147 12.03 6.49 -22.18
C VAL A 147 11.40 6.81 -23.53
N THR A 148 10.18 6.32 -23.75
CA THR A 148 9.36 6.72 -24.89
C THR A 148 8.45 7.89 -24.48
N ALA A 149 8.56 9.01 -25.18
CA ALA A 149 7.68 10.15 -25.03
C ALA A 149 7.28 10.66 -26.42
N ASN A 150 5.98 10.94 -26.63
CA ASN A 150 5.45 11.39 -27.94
C ASN A 150 5.88 10.50 -29.13
N GLY A 151 6.00 9.18 -28.90
CA GLY A 151 6.40 8.22 -29.92
C GLY A 151 7.91 8.19 -30.27
N HIS A 152 8.73 8.91 -29.52
CA HIS A 152 10.18 8.95 -29.69
C HIS A 152 10.91 8.44 -28.45
N ASP A 153 11.95 7.65 -28.67
CA ASP A 153 12.80 7.16 -27.59
C ASP A 153 13.91 8.17 -27.27
N THR A 154 14.09 8.45 -25.99
CA THR A 154 15.19 9.25 -25.45
C THR A 154 15.88 8.49 -24.34
N THR A 155 17.16 8.77 -24.12
CA THR A 155 17.93 8.15 -23.03
C THR A 155 18.24 9.19 -21.97
N HIS A 156 17.85 8.88 -20.75
CA HIS A 156 18.23 9.64 -19.55
C HIS A 156 19.31 8.90 -18.78
N GLU A 157 20.25 9.64 -18.22
CA GLU A 157 21.32 9.07 -17.38
C GLU A 157 21.17 9.59 -15.94
N CYS A 158 21.32 8.69 -14.96
CA CYS A 158 21.25 9.01 -13.54
C CYS A 158 22.27 8.20 -12.74
N ALA A 159 22.58 8.66 -11.52
CA ALA A 159 23.39 7.91 -10.59
C ALA A 159 22.61 6.77 -9.92
N TRP A 160 21.32 6.97 -9.69
CA TRP A 160 20.43 6.04 -9.00
C TRP A 160 19.02 6.05 -9.60
N LEU A 161 18.41 4.86 -9.71
CA LEU A 161 17.05 4.68 -10.22
C LEU A 161 16.17 4.02 -9.16
N ILE A 162 14.99 4.59 -8.93
CA ILE A 162 13.94 4.00 -8.09
C ILE A 162 12.78 3.56 -8.99
N GLY A 163 12.52 2.26 -9.06
CA GLY A 163 11.34 1.68 -9.71
C GLY A 163 10.16 1.68 -8.75
N ALA A 164 9.21 2.61 -8.96
CA ALA A 164 7.91 2.70 -8.30
C ALA A 164 6.78 2.60 -9.36
N ASP A 165 7.04 1.87 -10.44
CA ASP A 165 6.25 1.77 -11.66
C ASP A 165 5.17 0.65 -11.62
N GLY A 166 4.86 0.18 -10.41
CA GLY A 166 3.72 -0.67 -10.12
C GLY A 166 3.94 -2.14 -10.44
N ALA A 167 2.86 -2.92 -10.35
CA ALA A 167 2.87 -4.38 -10.44
C ALA A 167 3.55 -4.94 -11.69
N ASN A 168 3.39 -4.24 -12.82
CA ASN A 168 3.98 -4.59 -14.12
C ASN A 168 5.31 -3.86 -14.37
N SER A 169 6.09 -3.63 -13.32
CA SER A 169 7.34 -2.88 -13.36
C SER A 169 8.26 -3.26 -14.54
N ILE A 170 8.56 -2.28 -15.37
CA ILE A 170 9.59 -2.40 -16.42
C ILE A 170 10.97 -2.37 -15.77
N VAL A 171 11.16 -1.54 -14.74
CA VAL A 171 12.42 -1.46 -14.00
C VAL A 171 12.82 -2.83 -13.47
N ARG A 172 11.88 -3.53 -12.78
CA ARG A 172 12.12 -4.90 -12.28
C ARG A 172 12.50 -5.86 -13.40
N ARG A 173 11.73 -5.87 -14.48
CA ARG A 173 11.97 -6.79 -15.63
C ARG A 173 13.27 -6.49 -16.36
N SER A 174 13.61 -5.23 -16.58
CA SER A 174 14.87 -4.83 -17.22
C SER A 174 16.11 -5.23 -16.44
N GLN A 175 15.95 -5.49 -15.14
CA GLN A 175 17.02 -5.94 -14.27
C GLN A 175 16.97 -7.45 -13.98
N ASP A 176 16.11 -8.21 -14.68
CA ASP A 176 15.92 -9.66 -14.49
C ASP A 176 15.66 -10.03 -13.02
N MET A 177 14.99 -9.17 -12.28
CA MET A 177 14.59 -9.46 -10.90
C MET A 177 13.31 -10.30 -10.93
N GLU A 178 13.39 -11.54 -10.46
CA GLU A 178 12.25 -12.45 -10.38
C GLU A 178 11.16 -11.90 -9.47
N PHE A 179 9.88 -12.21 -9.78
CA PHE A 179 8.72 -11.82 -9.01
C PHE A 179 8.01 -13.06 -8.49
N GLU A 180 8.52 -13.57 -7.37
CA GLU A 180 8.12 -14.82 -6.76
C GLU A 180 6.76 -14.74 -6.09
N GLY A 181 6.03 -15.86 -6.08
CA GLY A 181 4.74 -15.95 -5.42
C GLY A 181 3.65 -16.53 -6.31
N PHE A 182 2.40 -16.21 -6.01
CA PHE A 182 1.23 -16.80 -6.65
C PHE A 182 0.10 -15.79 -6.85
N THR A 183 -0.92 -16.23 -7.57
CA THR A 183 -2.19 -15.51 -7.73
C THR A 183 -3.28 -16.38 -7.14
N TRP A 184 -4.11 -15.80 -6.28
CA TRP A 184 -5.28 -16.48 -5.76
C TRP A 184 -6.25 -16.79 -6.89
N PRO A 185 -6.93 -17.93 -6.86
CA PRO A 185 -7.94 -18.25 -7.87
C PRO A 185 -9.18 -17.34 -7.78
N GLU A 186 -9.52 -16.90 -6.58
CA GLU A 186 -10.65 -15.99 -6.34
C GLU A 186 -10.27 -14.55 -6.70
N ARG A 187 -11.28 -13.78 -7.02
CA ARG A 187 -11.21 -12.32 -7.24
C ARG A 187 -12.02 -11.62 -6.16
N PHE A 188 -11.80 -10.33 -6.01
CA PHE A 188 -12.58 -9.51 -5.09
C PHE A 188 -13.42 -8.50 -5.85
N LEU A 189 -14.76 -8.62 -5.69
CA LEU A 189 -15.72 -7.63 -6.14
C LEU A 189 -15.78 -6.52 -5.11
N VAL A 190 -15.51 -5.29 -5.53
CA VAL A 190 -15.65 -4.09 -4.71
C VAL A 190 -16.77 -3.25 -5.27
N MET A 191 -17.79 -3.02 -4.46
CA MET A 191 -18.96 -2.20 -4.77
C MET A 191 -18.94 -0.93 -3.93
N THR A 192 -19.14 0.22 -4.54
CA THR A 192 -19.32 1.49 -3.83
C THR A 192 -20.80 1.85 -3.83
N THR A 193 -21.37 2.10 -2.65
CA THR A 193 -22.79 2.40 -2.46
C THR A 193 -22.97 3.54 -1.45
N PRO A 194 -23.98 4.42 -1.62
CA PRO A 194 -24.33 5.45 -0.66
C PRO A 194 -25.17 4.93 0.52
N VAL A 195 -25.48 3.62 0.57
CA VAL A 195 -26.23 3.02 1.68
C VAL A 195 -25.53 3.31 3.01
N ASP A 196 -26.27 3.85 3.96
CA ASP A 196 -25.73 4.12 5.30
C ASP A 196 -25.74 2.87 6.17
N PHE A 197 -24.60 2.16 6.20
CA PHE A 197 -24.47 0.99 7.06
C PHE A 197 -24.48 1.33 8.57
N THR A 198 -24.28 2.58 8.98
CA THR A 198 -24.41 2.94 10.40
C THR A 198 -25.88 2.92 10.85
N ALA A 199 -26.82 3.24 9.96
CA ALA A 199 -28.24 3.13 10.22
C ALA A 199 -28.72 1.66 10.19
N LEU A 200 -28.16 0.85 9.28
CA LEU A 200 -28.51 -0.57 9.17
C LEU A 200 -27.93 -1.45 10.28
N ARG A 201 -26.78 -1.07 10.79
CA ARG A 201 -26.00 -1.82 11.80
C ARG A 201 -25.47 -0.86 12.85
N PRO A 202 -26.29 -0.49 13.84
CA PRO A 202 -25.86 0.41 14.92
C PRO A 202 -24.57 -0.08 15.57
N GLY A 203 -23.57 0.80 15.68
CA GLY A 203 -22.26 0.47 16.24
C GLY A 203 -21.25 -0.12 15.25
N VAL A 204 -21.57 -0.21 13.94
CA VAL A 204 -20.60 -0.64 12.95
C VAL A 204 -19.45 0.36 12.81
N SER A 205 -18.21 -0.13 12.85
CA SER A 205 -17.03 0.70 12.63
C SER A 205 -16.84 1.05 11.15
N SER A 206 -16.20 2.18 10.86
CA SER A 206 -15.86 2.61 9.50
C SER A 206 -14.98 1.60 8.75
N VAL A 207 -14.32 0.70 9.48
CA VAL A 207 -13.54 -0.43 8.96
C VAL A 207 -14.04 -1.69 9.66
N SER A 208 -14.77 -2.54 8.97
CA SER A 208 -15.40 -3.72 9.55
C SER A 208 -15.20 -4.97 8.68
N TYR A 209 -14.64 -6.01 9.27
CA TYR A 209 -14.47 -7.33 8.68
C TYR A 209 -15.55 -8.26 9.20
N VAL A 210 -16.27 -8.92 8.31
CA VAL A 210 -17.33 -9.88 8.67
C VAL A 210 -16.96 -11.24 8.11
N ALA A 211 -16.59 -12.16 8.98
CA ALA A 211 -16.33 -13.54 8.64
C ALA A 211 -17.67 -14.25 8.36
N ASP A 212 -17.70 -15.00 7.28
CA ASP A 212 -18.86 -15.78 6.85
C ASP A 212 -18.37 -17.01 6.09
N PRO A 213 -18.82 -18.23 6.44
CA PRO A 213 -18.36 -19.47 5.81
C PRO A 213 -18.74 -19.59 4.33
N GLU A 214 -19.82 -18.94 3.91
CA GLU A 214 -20.25 -18.95 2.51
C GLU A 214 -19.64 -17.79 1.73
N ARG A 215 -19.69 -16.59 2.31
CA ARG A 215 -19.25 -15.38 1.62
C ARG A 215 -18.96 -14.24 2.59
N TRP A 216 -17.73 -14.22 3.13
CA TRP A 216 -17.26 -13.11 3.96
C TRP A 216 -17.32 -11.77 3.20
N TYR A 217 -17.37 -10.68 3.93
CA TYR A 217 -17.32 -9.35 3.34
C TYR A 217 -16.59 -8.36 4.24
N PHE A 218 -16.17 -7.27 3.64
CA PHE A 218 -15.47 -6.17 4.27
C PHE A 218 -16.21 -4.86 3.96
N LEU A 219 -16.46 -4.07 5.01
CA LEU A 219 -17.07 -2.76 4.90
C LEU A 219 -16.02 -1.68 5.18
N LEU A 220 -15.93 -0.72 4.28
CA LEU A 220 -15.04 0.42 4.39
C LEU A 220 -15.81 1.71 4.12
N ARG A 221 -15.97 2.55 5.14
CA ARG A 221 -16.58 3.87 4.98
C ARG A 221 -15.59 4.82 4.33
N ILE A 222 -16.04 5.52 3.32
CA ILE A 222 -15.33 6.63 2.66
C ILE A 222 -16.21 7.88 2.73
N LEU A 223 -15.71 9.04 2.29
CA LEU A 223 -16.51 10.25 2.26
C LEU A 223 -17.74 10.06 1.33
N GLY A 224 -18.94 10.19 1.90
CA GLY A 224 -20.21 10.11 1.18
C GLY A 224 -20.64 8.71 0.74
N ALA A 225 -19.88 7.65 1.03
CA ALA A 225 -20.24 6.30 0.59
C ALA A 225 -19.58 5.20 1.47
N TRP A 226 -19.95 3.96 1.16
CA TRP A 226 -19.30 2.77 1.66
C TRP A 226 -18.78 1.91 0.52
N ARG A 227 -17.64 1.27 0.73
CA ARG A 227 -17.15 0.19 -0.12
C ARG A 227 -17.45 -1.13 0.54
N VAL A 228 -18.06 -2.02 -0.23
CA VAL A 228 -18.30 -3.40 0.15
C VAL A 228 -17.41 -4.27 -0.72
N MET A 229 -16.53 -5.05 -0.09
CA MET A 229 -15.68 -6.02 -0.78
C MET A 229 -16.17 -7.43 -0.46
N MET A 230 -16.31 -8.26 -1.48
CA MET A 230 -16.71 -9.67 -1.36
C MET A 230 -15.84 -10.55 -2.26
N PRO A 231 -15.59 -11.83 -1.89
CA PRO A 231 -14.95 -12.78 -2.78
C PRO A 231 -15.86 -13.15 -3.94
N VAL A 232 -15.27 -13.40 -5.09
CA VAL A 232 -15.92 -13.99 -6.27
C VAL A 232 -15.27 -15.34 -6.54
N ALA A 233 -16.07 -16.37 -6.66
CA ALA A 233 -15.59 -17.73 -6.90
C ALA A 233 -14.78 -17.82 -8.20
N ALA A 234 -13.83 -18.74 -8.24
CA ALA A 234 -12.92 -18.91 -9.37
C ALA A 234 -13.66 -19.24 -10.68
N GLU A 235 -14.78 -19.97 -10.57
CA GLU A 235 -15.58 -20.45 -11.68
C GLU A 235 -16.45 -19.35 -12.33
N THR A 236 -16.77 -18.27 -11.60
CA THR A 236 -17.56 -17.14 -12.12
C THR A 236 -16.71 -16.36 -13.13
N SER A 237 -17.20 -16.06 -14.31
CA SER A 237 -16.45 -15.23 -15.28
C SER A 237 -16.34 -13.76 -14.83
N ASP A 238 -15.40 -13.00 -15.41
CA ASP A 238 -15.26 -11.56 -15.11
C ASP A 238 -16.54 -10.81 -15.56
N GLU A 239 -17.11 -11.20 -16.71
CA GLU A 239 -18.33 -10.61 -17.26
C GLU A 239 -19.53 -10.89 -16.34
N GLU A 240 -19.70 -12.12 -15.89
CA GLU A 240 -20.74 -12.49 -14.94
C GLU A 240 -20.59 -11.74 -13.62
N ALA A 241 -19.40 -11.70 -13.03
CA ALA A 241 -19.11 -11.04 -11.76
C ALA A 241 -19.40 -9.53 -11.79
N LEU A 242 -19.25 -8.88 -12.96
CA LEU A 242 -19.53 -7.46 -13.17
C LEU A 242 -20.95 -7.20 -13.70
N SER A 243 -21.74 -8.24 -13.95
CA SER A 243 -23.13 -8.07 -14.39
C SER A 243 -23.97 -7.41 -13.30
N GLU A 244 -24.98 -6.61 -13.72
CA GLU A 244 -25.92 -5.96 -12.82
C GLU A 244 -26.63 -6.97 -11.92
N ALA A 245 -26.99 -8.13 -12.46
CA ALA A 245 -27.66 -9.20 -11.72
C ALA A 245 -26.79 -9.74 -10.59
N TYR A 246 -25.51 -10.02 -10.86
CA TYR A 246 -24.57 -10.54 -9.86
C TYR A 246 -24.22 -9.50 -8.79
N VAL A 247 -24.00 -8.25 -9.20
CA VAL A 247 -23.71 -7.12 -8.31
C VAL A 247 -24.90 -6.86 -7.39
N THR A 248 -26.12 -6.81 -7.95
CA THR A 248 -27.37 -6.66 -7.18
C THR A 248 -27.57 -7.82 -6.21
N ALA A 249 -27.42 -9.06 -6.65
CA ALA A 249 -27.52 -10.22 -5.78
C ALA A 249 -26.47 -10.18 -4.66
N SER A 250 -25.27 -9.68 -4.94
CA SER A 250 -24.20 -9.55 -3.96
C SER A 250 -24.53 -8.54 -2.87
N ILE A 251 -24.98 -7.33 -3.21
CA ILE A 251 -25.30 -6.30 -2.21
C ILE A 251 -26.56 -6.68 -1.40
N ARG A 252 -27.52 -7.38 -2.01
CA ARG A 252 -28.76 -7.86 -1.35
C ARG A 252 -28.51 -8.89 -0.26
N ARG A 253 -27.34 -9.52 -0.19
CA ARG A 253 -26.97 -10.40 0.93
C ARG A 253 -26.79 -9.66 2.25
N ILE A 254 -26.50 -8.35 2.20
CA ILE A 254 -26.15 -7.56 3.37
C ILE A 254 -27.05 -6.33 3.56
N VAL A 255 -27.83 -5.97 2.55
CA VAL A 255 -28.80 -4.88 2.58
C VAL A 255 -30.21 -5.45 2.43
N PRO A 256 -31.18 -5.10 3.31
CA PRO A 256 -32.57 -5.53 3.21
C PRO A 256 -33.19 -5.23 1.84
N ALA A 257 -34.11 -6.10 1.41
CA ALA A 257 -34.71 -6.03 0.07
C ALA A 257 -35.53 -4.76 -0.15
N GLU A 258 -36.16 -4.25 0.91
CA GLU A 258 -36.99 -3.05 0.92
C GLU A 258 -36.20 -1.74 0.84
N LEU A 259 -34.89 -1.77 1.12
CA LEU A 259 -34.05 -0.58 1.05
C LEU A 259 -33.46 -0.43 -0.34
N ASP A 260 -33.50 0.77 -0.90
CA ASP A 260 -32.76 1.07 -2.12
C ASP A 260 -31.25 0.99 -1.87
N ALA A 261 -30.53 0.29 -2.75
CA ALA A 261 -29.10 0.06 -2.64
C ALA A 261 -28.38 0.31 -3.97
N PRO A 262 -28.37 1.56 -4.44
CA PRO A 262 -27.71 1.89 -5.69
C PRO A 262 -26.20 1.64 -5.60
N ILE A 263 -25.62 1.17 -6.70
CA ILE A 263 -24.18 0.95 -6.83
C ILE A 263 -23.59 2.07 -7.68
N LEU A 264 -22.75 2.90 -7.08
CA LEU A 264 -22.10 4.04 -7.72
C LEU A 264 -20.92 3.61 -8.61
N HIS A 265 -20.22 2.56 -8.18
CA HIS A 265 -19.03 2.06 -8.86
C HIS A 265 -18.77 0.60 -8.48
N THR A 266 -18.29 -0.15 -9.45
CA THR A 266 -17.91 -1.57 -9.28
C THR A 266 -16.52 -1.81 -9.85
N THR A 267 -15.71 -2.55 -9.13
CA THR A 267 -14.37 -2.98 -9.57
C THR A 267 -14.15 -4.44 -9.21
N LEU A 268 -13.52 -5.19 -10.10
CA LEU A 268 -13.12 -6.57 -9.87
C LEU A 268 -11.60 -6.66 -9.81
N TYR A 269 -11.05 -7.08 -8.67
CA TYR A 269 -9.61 -7.20 -8.46
C TYR A 269 -9.14 -8.65 -8.53
N ARG A 270 -8.10 -8.90 -9.32
CA ARG A 270 -7.30 -10.12 -9.21
C ARG A 270 -6.37 -10.00 -8.01
N VAL A 271 -6.27 -11.06 -7.23
CA VAL A 271 -5.55 -11.05 -5.95
C VAL A 271 -4.20 -11.73 -6.13
N HIS A 272 -3.17 -10.94 -6.19
CA HIS A 272 -1.79 -11.42 -6.30
C HIS A 272 -1.09 -11.38 -4.93
N GLN A 273 -0.15 -12.30 -4.75
CA GLN A 273 0.69 -12.43 -3.57
C GLN A 273 2.11 -12.69 -4.08
N ARG A 274 2.87 -11.61 -4.34
CA ARG A 274 4.19 -11.71 -4.98
C ARG A 274 5.19 -10.76 -4.34
N VAL A 275 6.46 -11.18 -4.30
CA VAL A 275 7.58 -10.39 -3.79
C VAL A 275 8.75 -10.53 -4.77
N ALA A 276 9.44 -9.44 -5.08
CA ALA A 276 10.67 -9.48 -5.87
C ALA A 276 11.78 -10.22 -5.10
N ALA A 277 12.56 -11.02 -5.82
CA ALA A 277 13.68 -11.76 -5.25
C ALA A 277 14.71 -10.84 -4.58
N ASN A 278 14.82 -9.61 -5.10
CA ASN A 278 15.66 -8.55 -4.56
C ASN A 278 14.93 -7.21 -4.70
N PHE A 279 15.08 -6.30 -3.73
CA PHE A 279 14.60 -4.92 -3.81
C PHE A 279 15.69 -3.96 -4.31
N GLN A 280 16.93 -4.45 -4.42
CA GLN A 280 18.07 -3.73 -4.96
C GLN A 280 18.88 -4.62 -5.92
N LYS A 281 19.34 -4.05 -7.02
CA LYS A 281 20.38 -4.64 -7.88
C LYS A 281 21.27 -3.51 -8.39
N GLY A 282 22.49 -3.46 -7.91
CA GLY A 282 23.41 -2.35 -8.20
C GLY A 282 22.82 -1.00 -7.81
N ARG A 283 22.70 -0.10 -8.78
CA ARG A 283 22.19 1.28 -8.61
C ARG A 283 20.67 1.41 -8.84
N THR A 284 19.97 0.29 -8.93
CA THR A 284 18.52 0.24 -9.17
C THR A 284 17.81 -0.35 -7.97
N PHE A 285 16.77 0.34 -7.50
CA PHE A 285 15.91 -0.07 -6.39
C PHE A 285 14.46 -0.25 -6.85
N LEU A 286 13.73 -1.12 -6.16
CA LEU A 286 12.28 -1.30 -6.33
C LEU A 286 11.57 -0.92 -5.04
N ALA A 287 10.42 -0.23 -5.14
CA ALA A 287 9.58 0.14 -4.00
C ALA A 287 8.09 -0.03 -4.34
N GLY A 288 7.28 -0.35 -3.34
CA GLY A 288 5.85 -0.56 -3.48
C GLY A 288 5.50 -1.72 -4.41
N ASP A 289 4.46 -1.57 -5.23
CA ASP A 289 3.96 -2.63 -6.11
C ASP A 289 5.00 -3.13 -7.13
N ALA A 290 6.04 -2.37 -7.43
CA ALA A 290 7.17 -2.84 -8.22
C ALA A 290 7.99 -3.91 -7.50
N ALA A 291 8.08 -3.83 -6.17
CA ALA A 291 8.81 -4.75 -5.30
C ALA A 291 7.92 -5.87 -4.75
N HIS A 292 6.67 -5.57 -4.37
CA HIS A 292 5.77 -6.55 -3.77
C HIS A 292 4.30 -6.21 -3.95
N ILE A 293 3.48 -7.23 -4.10
CA ILE A 293 2.02 -7.12 -4.18
C ILE A 293 1.42 -8.10 -3.19
N ASN A 294 0.41 -7.67 -2.47
CA ASN A 294 -0.36 -8.50 -1.55
C ASN A 294 -1.86 -8.29 -1.75
N ASN A 295 -2.66 -9.22 -1.21
CA ASN A 295 -4.11 -9.03 -1.19
C ASN A 295 -4.49 -7.77 -0.39
N PRO A 296 -5.63 -7.11 -0.70
CA PRO A 296 -5.98 -5.81 -0.12
C PRO A 296 -6.45 -5.87 1.35
N LEU A 297 -6.66 -7.07 1.91
CA LEU A 297 -7.18 -7.22 3.27
C LEU A 297 -6.16 -6.73 4.32
N GLY A 298 -6.56 -5.69 5.02
CA GLY A 298 -5.70 -4.98 5.98
C GLY A 298 -5.22 -3.61 5.49
N GLY A 299 -5.29 -3.31 4.19
CA GLY A 299 -4.87 -2.04 3.63
C GLY A 299 -3.35 -1.81 3.69
N MET A 300 -2.54 -2.89 3.60
CA MET A 300 -1.10 -2.82 3.89
C MET A 300 -0.24 -2.46 2.67
N GLY A 301 -0.71 -2.70 1.43
CA GLY A 301 0.12 -2.55 0.23
C GLY A 301 0.69 -1.14 0.02
N MET A 302 -0.18 -0.14 -0.14
CA MET A 302 0.25 1.25 -0.30
C MET A 302 1.09 1.74 0.90
N ASN A 303 0.67 1.39 2.12
CA ASN A 303 1.41 1.77 3.33
C ASN A 303 2.80 1.14 3.35
N GLY A 304 2.91 -0.16 3.03
CA GLY A 304 4.18 -0.85 2.88
C GLY A 304 5.09 -0.17 1.85
N GLY A 305 4.52 0.20 0.70
CA GLY A 305 5.27 0.92 -0.34
C GLY A 305 5.74 2.32 0.09
N ILE A 306 4.96 3.06 0.86
CA ILE A 306 5.41 4.35 1.44
C ILE A 306 6.53 4.12 2.47
N HIS A 307 6.41 3.07 3.29
CA HIS A 307 7.48 2.67 4.20
C HIS A 307 8.76 2.27 3.46
N ASP A 308 8.64 1.59 2.28
CA ASP A 308 9.80 1.29 1.43
C ASP A 308 10.47 2.57 0.95
N ALA A 309 9.68 3.50 0.40
CA ALA A 309 10.18 4.77 -0.12
C ALA A 309 11.02 5.51 0.93
N LEU A 310 10.47 5.68 2.14
CA LEU A 310 11.14 6.43 3.20
C LEU A 310 12.33 5.67 3.81
N ASN A 311 12.24 4.33 3.91
CA ASN A 311 13.38 3.52 4.33
C ASN A 311 14.55 3.60 3.34
N LEU A 312 14.25 3.62 2.04
CA LEU A 312 15.24 3.78 0.98
C LEU A 312 15.86 5.19 1.02
N THR A 313 15.03 6.23 1.00
CA THR A 313 15.52 7.62 0.90
C THR A 313 16.30 8.05 2.13
N ALA A 314 15.99 7.51 3.32
CA ALA A 314 16.76 7.72 4.54
C ALA A 314 18.21 7.17 4.48
N LYS A 315 18.47 6.21 3.57
CA LYS A 315 19.80 5.66 3.32
C LYS A 315 20.44 6.29 2.08
N LEU A 316 19.67 6.41 1.01
CA LEU A 316 20.15 6.92 -0.27
C LEU A 316 20.59 8.41 -0.18
N GLY A 317 19.85 9.21 0.57
CA GLY A 317 20.15 10.61 0.75
C GLY A 317 21.52 10.87 1.36
N PRO A 318 21.86 10.31 2.52
CA PRO A 318 23.20 10.40 3.11
C PRO A 318 24.31 9.91 2.18
N VAL A 319 24.09 8.82 1.41
CA VAL A 319 25.08 8.32 0.43
C VAL A 319 25.31 9.35 -0.68
N ILE A 320 24.26 9.90 -1.27
CA ILE A 320 24.37 10.92 -2.33
C ILE A 320 25.04 12.20 -1.81
N ASN A 321 24.76 12.57 -0.56
CA ASN A 321 25.36 13.75 0.08
C ASN A 321 26.78 13.50 0.63
N GLY A 322 27.31 12.26 0.50
CA GLY A 322 28.66 11.89 0.93
C GLY A 322 28.84 11.84 2.45
N THR A 323 27.74 11.65 3.19
CA THR A 323 27.75 11.56 4.67
C THR A 323 27.60 10.11 5.17
N ALA A 324 27.40 9.15 4.27
CA ALA A 324 27.37 7.73 4.55
C ALA A 324 27.99 6.93 3.40
N ASP A 325 28.49 5.73 3.72
CA ASP A 325 29.04 4.78 2.75
C ASP A 325 27.91 4.06 1.98
N GLU A 326 28.18 3.67 0.72
CA GLU A 326 27.20 2.96 -0.12
C GLU A 326 26.76 1.60 0.48
N SER A 327 27.55 1.00 1.35
CA SER A 327 27.23 -0.30 2.00
C SER A 327 25.92 -0.27 2.79
N ILE A 328 25.51 0.90 3.33
CA ILE A 328 24.23 1.02 4.06
C ILE A 328 23.00 0.75 3.17
N LEU A 329 23.15 0.85 1.84
CA LEU A 329 22.05 0.62 0.90
C LEU A 329 21.60 -0.84 0.90
N ALA A 330 22.48 -1.78 1.24
CA ALA A 330 22.14 -3.20 1.38
C ALA A 330 21.14 -3.45 2.52
N ASP A 331 21.11 -2.60 3.53
CA ASP A 331 20.11 -2.65 4.60
C ASP A 331 18.69 -2.40 4.09
N TYR A 332 18.52 -1.66 2.98
CA TYR A 332 17.20 -1.46 2.38
C TYR A 332 16.55 -2.78 1.96
N ASP A 333 17.27 -3.56 1.14
CA ASP A 333 16.77 -4.87 0.69
C ASP A 333 16.52 -5.80 1.88
N LEU A 334 17.50 -5.94 2.77
CA LEU A 334 17.37 -6.77 3.95
C LEU A 334 16.16 -6.38 4.80
N GLN A 335 16.00 -5.13 5.15
CA GLN A 335 14.95 -4.62 6.03
C GLN A 335 13.59 -4.76 5.38
N ARG A 336 13.42 -4.21 4.18
CA ARG A 336 12.10 -4.10 3.57
C ARG A 336 11.60 -5.43 3.01
N ARG A 337 12.48 -6.19 2.36
CA ARG A 337 12.13 -7.50 1.83
C ARG A 337 11.79 -8.49 2.95
N THR A 338 12.59 -8.51 4.03
CA THR A 338 12.35 -9.41 5.17
C THR A 338 10.98 -9.15 5.80
N VAL A 339 10.65 -7.89 6.13
CA VAL A 339 9.36 -7.58 6.76
C VAL A 339 8.19 -7.76 5.80
N THR A 340 8.39 -7.52 4.50
CA THR A 340 7.38 -7.81 3.49
C THR A 340 7.04 -9.30 3.47
N MET A 341 8.02 -10.17 3.42
CA MET A 341 7.79 -11.62 3.39
C MET A 341 7.21 -12.16 4.69
N GLN A 342 7.72 -11.73 5.83
CA GLN A 342 7.40 -12.34 7.12
C GLN A 342 6.17 -11.72 7.82
N ALA A 343 5.97 -10.42 7.66
CA ALA A 343 4.87 -9.71 8.29
C ALA A 343 3.74 -9.43 7.28
N ILE A 344 3.98 -8.61 6.26
CA ILE A 344 2.91 -8.12 5.36
C ILE A 344 2.26 -9.29 4.60
N GLN A 345 3.06 -10.17 3.99
CA GLN A 345 2.54 -11.34 3.28
C GLN A 345 1.84 -12.29 4.25
N GLY A 346 2.47 -12.58 5.41
CA GLY A 346 1.90 -13.46 6.43
C GLY A 346 0.58 -12.95 6.98
N ASP A 347 0.49 -11.65 7.32
CA ASP A 347 -0.71 -11.04 7.88
C ASP A 347 -1.86 -11.00 6.87
N THR A 348 -1.59 -10.62 5.62
CA THR A 348 -2.63 -10.56 4.59
C THR A 348 -3.17 -11.95 4.22
N ILE A 349 -2.31 -12.98 4.17
CA ILE A 349 -2.73 -14.38 3.98
C ILE A 349 -3.57 -14.86 5.16
N ARG A 350 -3.14 -14.59 6.39
CA ARG A 350 -3.88 -14.97 7.60
C ARG A 350 -5.24 -14.28 7.66
N ASN A 351 -5.31 -12.98 7.37
CA ASN A 351 -6.58 -12.24 7.33
C ASN A 351 -7.56 -12.89 6.36
N LYS A 352 -7.10 -13.24 5.14
CA LYS A 352 -7.94 -13.93 4.15
C LYS A 352 -8.43 -15.28 4.68
N LYS A 353 -7.51 -16.13 5.15
CA LYS A 353 -7.86 -17.47 5.68
C LYS A 353 -8.87 -17.41 6.84
N ASN A 354 -8.71 -16.46 7.75
CA ASN A 354 -9.62 -16.31 8.89
C ASN A 354 -11.03 -15.89 8.45
N LEU A 355 -11.16 -15.03 7.45
CA LEU A 355 -12.45 -14.56 6.97
C LEU A 355 -13.21 -15.65 6.20
N GLU A 356 -12.50 -16.50 5.45
CA GLU A 356 -13.06 -17.53 4.58
C GLU A 356 -13.06 -18.94 5.17
N ALA A 357 -12.72 -19.10 6.46
CA ALA A 357 -12.59 -20.39 7.12
C ALA A 357 -13.88 -21.22 6.99
N LYS A 358 -13.78 -22.40 6.36
CA LYS A 358 -14.92 -23.33 6.18
C LYS A 358 -15.00 -24.33 7.32
N ASP A 359 -13.87 -24.71 7.88
CA ASP A 359 -13.80 -25.63 9.02
C ASP A 359 -14.26 -24.95 10.31
N GLU A 360 -15.13 -25.63 11.07
CA GLU A 360 -15.69 -25.07 12.31
C GLU A 360 -14.62 -24.79 13.38
N ALA A 361 -13.60 -25.65 13.48
CA ALA A 361 -12.54 -25.45 14.47
C ALA A 361 -11.71 -24.20 14.14
N ASP A 362 -11.47 -23.90 12.87
CA ASP A 362 -10.77 -22.70 12.44
C ASP A 362 -11.64 -21.44 12.65
N ARG A 363 -12.95 -21.51 12.38
CA ARG A 363 -13.89 -20.43 12.69
C ARG A 363 -13.97 -20.14 14.18
N ALA A 364 -14.12 -21.20 15.00
CA ALA A 364 -14.17 -21.08 16.46
C ALA A 364 -12.88 -20.44 16.99
N ARG A 365 -11.72 -20.91 16.54
CA ARG A 365 -10.42 -20.34 16.92
C ARG A 365 -10.34 -18.84 16.59
N PHE A 366 -10.72 -18.44 15.38
CA PHE A 366 -10.74 -17.03 14.99
C PHE A 366 -11.66 -16.19 15.88
N ARG A 367 -12.89 -16.68 16.16
CA ARG A 367 -13.85 -16.01 17.05
C ARG A 367 -13.29 -15.85 18.46
N ASP A 368 -12.72 -16.91 19.01
CA ASP A 368 -12.16 -16.92 20.36
C ASP A 368 -10.93 -16.01 20.47
N ASP A 369 -10.04 -16.02 19.48
CA ASP A 369 -8.86 -15.13 19.43
C ASP A 369 -9.27 -13.65 19.42
N ILE A 370 -10.28 -13.28 18.61
CA ILE A 370 -10.77 -11.89 18.55
C ILE A 370 -11.47 -11.50 19.85
N ARG A 371 -12.32 -12.37 20.43
CA ARG A 371 -12.97 -12.12 21.73
C ARG A 371 -11.96 -11.99 22.85
N ALA A 372 -10.94 -12.86 22.87
CA ALA A 372 -9.87 -12.79 23.86
C ALA A 372 -9.07 -11.49 23.74
N ALA A 373 -8.80 -11.03 22.50
CA ALA A 373 -8.13 -9.76 22.27
C ALA A 373 -9.01 -8.57 22.66
N ALA A 374 -10.32 -8.64 22.48
CA ALA A 374 -11.25 -7.59 22.88
C ALA A 374 -11.45 -7.51 24.41
N ALA A 375 -11.31 -8.62 25.12
CA ALA A 375 -11.47 -8.72 26.56
C ALA A 375 -10.18 -8.37 27.33
N ASP A 376 -9.03 -8.34 26.68
CA ASP A 376 -7.71 -8.13 27.29
C ASP A 376 -7.02 -6.94 26.63
N SER A 377 -6.73 -5.90 27.39
CA SER A 377 -6.14 -4.65 26.88
C SER A 377 -4.77 -4.85 26.25
N GLU A 378 -3.94 -5.75 26.79
CA GLU A 378 -2.61 -6.01 26.24
C GLU A 378 -2.68 -6.79 24.92
N LYS A 379 -3.53 -7.81 24.83
CA LYS A 379 -3.77 -8.55 23.58
C LYS A 379 -4.41 -7.65 22.51
N GLY A 380 -5.34 -6.79 22.90
CA GLY A 380 -5.94 -5.79 22.01
C GLY A 380 -4.90 -4.81 21.47
N ARG A 381 -4.01 -4.31 22.34
CA ARG A 381 -2.88 -3.46 21.95
C ARG A 381 -1.91 -4.18 21.00
N GLN A 382 -1.56 -5.43 21.26
CA GLN A 382 -0.72 -6.25 20.37
C GLN A 382 -1.37 -6.43 18.99
N LEU A 383 -2.67 -6.70 18.94
CA LEU A 383 -3.41 -6.77 17.69
C LEU A 383 -3.33 -5.43 16.93
N LEU A 384 -3.56 -4.30 17.61
CA LEU A 384 -3.51 -2.96 17.01
C LEU A 384 -2.11 -2.62 16.48
N ARG A 385 -1.04 -2.90 17.23
CA ARG A 385 0.35 -2.72 16.78
C ARG A 385 0.61 -3.46 15.47
N ARG A 386 0.19 -4.72 15.42
CA ARG A 386 0.36 -5.57 14.24
C ARG A 386 -0.42 -5.04 13.03
N ILE A 387 -1.73 -4.78 13.17
CA ILE A 387 -2.58 -4.33 12.07
C ILE A 387 -2.34 -2.88 11.67
N ALA A 388 -1.64 -2.09 12.50
CA ALA A 388 -1.12 -0.77 12.17
C ALA A 388 0.27 -0.83 11.50
N MET A 389 0.88 -2.00 11.38
CA MET A 389 2.21 -2.22 10.81
C MET A 389 3.38 -1.70 11.69
N LEU A 390 3.15 -1.38 12.97
CA LEU A 390 4.20 -0.90 13.89
C LEU A 390 5.25 -1.98 14.14
N ASP A 391 4.82 -3.22 14.40
CA ASP A 391 5.74 -4.34 14.66
C ASP A 391 6.66 -4.61 13.45
N SER A 392 6.15 -4.41 12.22
CA SER A 392 6.95 -4.57 11.01
C SER A 392 7.99 -3.46 10.84
N LEU A 393 7.67 -2.24 11.23
CA LEU A 393 8.61 -1.10 11.21
C LEU A 393 9.70 -1.26 12.26
N GLU A 394 9.34 -1.63 13.48
CA GLU A 394 10.29 -1.90 14.57
C GLU A 394 11.26 -3.03 14.17
N ARG A 395 10.72 -4.12 13.64
CA ARG A 395 11.53 -5.23 13.14
C ARG A 395 12.47 -4.82 12.01
N ALA A 396 12.00 -4.02 11.04
CA ALA A 396 12.84 -3.52 9.97
C ALA A 396 14.02 -2.71 10.52
N GLY A 397 13.77 -1.80 11.46
CA GLY A 397 14.80 -0.97 12.08
C GLY A 397 15.86 -1.76 12.88
N ALA A 398 15.54 -2.98 13.30
CA ALA A 398 16.46 -3.85 14.02
C ALA A 398 17.36 -4.73 13.12
N LEU A 399 17.12 -4.75 11.80
CA LEU A 399 17.85 -5.57 10.84
C LEU A 399 18.97 -4.74 10.20
N HIS A 400 20.20 -5.23 10.26
CA HIS A 400 21.37 -4.65 9.59
C HIS A 400 22.18 -5.76 8.93
N VAL A 401 22.77 -5.47 7.78
CA VAL A 401 23.77 -6.35 7.18
C VAL A 401 24.96 -6.38 8.09
N ALA A 402 25.41 -7.56 8.50
CA ALA A 402 26.61 -7.70 9.32
C ALA A 402 27.78 -7.02 8.61
N GLU A 403 28.47 -6.09 9.30
CA GLU A 403 29.70 -5.52 8.79
C GLU A 403 30.68 -6.66 8.52
N HIS A 404 31.02 -6.87 7.25
CA HIS A 404 32.18 -7.68 6.90
C HIS A 404 33.41 -6.88 7.34
N HIS A 405 33.93 -7.14 8.53
CA HIS A 405 35.29 -6.77 8.84
C HIS A 405 36.21 -7.59 7.91
N PRO A 406 36.91 -6.95 6.96
CA PRO A 406 37.98 -7.66 6.25
C PRO A 406 39.05 -7.95 7.30
N GLY A 407 39.21 -9.26 7.60
CA GLY A 407 40.31 -9.77 8.42
C GLY A 407 41.66 -9.70 7.71
#